data_4baf52b25917e5ddcda5392c7ed06bc7
#
_entry.id   4baf52b25917e5ddcda5392c7ed06bc7
#
_cell.length_a   1.000
_cell.length_b   1.000
_cell.length_c   1.000
_cell.angle_alpha   90.00
_cell.angle_beta   90.00
_cell.angle_gamma   90.00
#
_symmetry.space_group_name_H-M   'P 1'
#
loop_
_entity.id
_entity.type
_entity.pdbx_description
1 polymer ?
#
loop_
_entity_poly.entity_id
_entity_poly.type
_entity_poly.pdbx_seq_one_letter_code
_entity_poly.pdbx_strand_id
1 'polypeptide(L)'
;MQTEIITMNQAKAAVIYSEECILKDAQSALDFIMSIKYETDCERIALNKKAIAEEFFILSTGLAGEILQKFINYGIKFAFYGDFSRYTSKPLKDFIYESNHGKDVFFTSDREGAVKRLTEIR
;
A
#
# COMPACT_ATOMS: atom_id res chain seq x y z
N MET A 1 2.93 -13.41 -9.01
CA MET A 1 2.53 -12.70 -7.77
C MET A 1 2.50 -13.72 -6.63
N GLN A 2 3.10 -13.37 -5.53
CA GLN A 2 3.15 -14.21 -4.33
C GLN A 2 2.31 -13.57 -3.24
N THR A 3 1.53 -14.39 -2.55
CA THR A 3 0.63 -13.92 -1.49
C THR A 3 0.86 -14.74 -0.22
N GLU A 4 1.07 -14.06 0.91
CA GLU A 4 1.20 -14.69 2.21
C GLU A 4 0.27 -14.00 3.19
N ILE A 5 -0.44 -14.78 4.02
CA ILE A 5 -1.29 -14.22 5.06
C ILE A 5 -0.56 -14.35 6.38
N ILE A 6 -0.40 -13.21 7.07
CA ILE A 6 0.28 -13.14 8.36
C ILE A 6 -0.69 -12.61 9.41
N THR A 7 -0.79 -13.31 10.53
CA THR A 7 -1.60 -12.86 11.67
C THR A 7 -0.66 -12.42 12.80
N MET A 8 -0.84 -11.19 13.28
CA MET A 8 -0.04 -10.62 14.34
C MET A 8 -0.92 -9.62 15.10
N ASN A 9 -0.81 -9.59 16.44
CA ASN A 9 -1.63 -8.70 17.27
C ASN A 9 -3.13 -8.88 17.03
N GLN A 10 -3.55 -10.11 16.73
CA GLN A 10 -4.94 -10.46 16.44
C GLN A 10 -5.47 -9.79 15.16
N ALA A 11 -4.58 -9.35 14.29
CA ALA A 11 -4.92 -8.76 13.00
C ALA A 11 -4.30 -9.56 11.87
N LYS A 12 -5.06 -9.74 10.80
CA LYS A 12 -4.67 -10.55 9.64
C LYS A 12 -4.29 -9.61 8.48
N ALA A 13 -3.11 -9.79 7.91
CA ALA A 13 -2.63 -9.00 6.79
C ALA A 13 -2.25 -9.91 5.62
N ALA A 14 -2.63 -9.50 4.41
CA ALA A 14 -2.17 -10.14 3.18
C ALA A 14 -0.93 -9.42 2.70
N VAL A 15 0.17 -10.13 2.57
CA VAL A 15 1.45 -9.58 2.13
C VAL A 15 1.72 -10.08 0.72
N ILE A 16 1.78 -9.15 -0.22
CA ILE A 16 1.86 -9.44 -1.65
C ILE A 16 3.22 -8.99 -2.17
N TYR A 17 3.83 -9.82 -2.99
CA TYR A 17 5.02 -9.45 -3.77
C TYR A 17 4.74 -9.70 -5.24
N SER A 18 5.03 -8.72 -6.10
CA SER A 18 4.90 -8.84 -7.56
C SER A 18 6.10 -8.23 -8.26
N GLU A 19 6.61 -8.94 -9.25
CA GLU A 19 7.64 -8.42 -10.15
C GLU A 19 7.04 -7.47 -11.19
N GLU A 20 5.74 -7.56 -11.41
CA GLU A 20 5.04 -6.76 -12.41
C GLU A 20 4.29 -5.62 -11.75
N CYS A 21 4.06 -4.55 -12.53
CA CYS A 21 3.27 -3.41 -12.07
C CYS A 21 1.79 -3.79 -12.01
N ILE A 22 1.18 -3.63 -10.85
CA ILE A 22 -0.23 -3.93 -10.61
C ILE A 22 -1.05 -2.65 -10.47
N LEU A 23 -0.56 -1.68 -9.70
CA LEU A 23 -1.29 -0.44 -9.44
C LEU A 23 -0.90 0.61 -10.47
N LYS A 24 -1.74 0.79 -11.48
CA LYS A 24 -1.51 1.68 -12.61
C LYS A 24 -2.48 2.85 -12.65
N ASP A 25 -3.68 2.66 -12.10
CA ASP A 25 -4.75 3.64 -12.10
C ASP A 25 -5.77 3.27 -11.03
N ALA A 26 -6.82 4.06 -10.89
CA ALA A 26 -7.85 3.82 -9.89
C ALA A 26 -8.57 2.48 -10.11
N GLN A 27 -8.82 2.11 -11.37
CA GLN A 27 -9.54 0.86 -11.66
C GLN A 27 -8.70 -0.36 -11.30
N SER A 28 -7.40 -0.37 -11.66
CA SER A 28 -6.52 -1.48 -11.31
C SER A 28 -6.35 -1.61 -9.79
N ALA A 29 -6.36 -0.47 -9.07
CA ALA A 29 -6.30 -0.47 -7.62
C ALA A 29 -7.56 -1.12 -7.03
N LEU A 30 -8.73 -0.75 -7.53
CA LEU A 30 -9.99 -1.34 -7.07
C LEU A 30 -10.02 -2.84 -7.35
N ASP A 31 -9.67 -3.24 -8.58
CA ASP A 31 -9.65 -4.66 -8.96
C ASP A 31 -8.71 -5.46 -8.05
N PHE A 32 -7.55 -4.88 -7.74
CA PHE A 32 -6.56 -5.55 -6.89
C PHE A 32 -7.09 -5.76 -5.47
N ILE A 33 -7.60 -4.71 -4.81
CA ILE A 33 -8.06 -4.84 -3.43
C ILE A 33 -9.27 -5.75 -3.31
N MET A 34 -10.16 -5.73 -4.29
CA MET A 34 -11.33 -6.63 -4.30
C MET A 34 -10.89 -8.09 -4.47
N SER A 35 -9.94 -8.35 -5.37
CA SER A 35 -9.38 -9.68 -5.58
C SER A 35 -8.73 -10.22 -4.31
N ILE A 36 -7.89 -9.41 -3.65
CA ILE A 36 -7.20 -9.84 -2.43
C ILE A 36 -8.21 -10.07 -1.29
N LYS A 37 -9.18 -9.19 -1.15
CA LYS A 37 -10.21 -9.36 -0.12
C LYS A 37 -11.01 -10.64 -0.35
N TYR A 38 -11.38 -10.92 -1.59
CA TYR A 38 -12.11 -12.11 -1.95
C TYR A 38 -11.31 -13.38 -1.66
N GLU A 39 -10.03 -13.39 -2.05
CA GLU A 39 -9.17 -14.57 -1.90
C GLU A 39 -8.70 -14.82 -0.46
N THR A 40 -8.46 -13.76 0.31
CA THR A 40 -7.80 -13.88 1.61
C THR A 40 -8.66 -13.43 2.78
N ASP A 41 -9.74 -12.74 2.52
CA ASP A 41 -10.59 -12.09 3.53
C ASP A 41 -9.79 -11.09 4.38
N CYS A 42 -8.74 -10.49 3.82
CA CYS A 42 -7.93 -9.50 4.50
C CYS A 42 -8.30 -8.09 4.06
N GLU A 43 -8.40 -7.18 5.02
CA GLU A 43 -8.60 -5.76 4.79
C GLU A 43 -7.34 -4.95 5.06
N ARG A 44 -6.24 -5.63 5.38
CA ARG A 44 -4.91 -5.05 5.59
C ARG A 44 -3.99 -5.70 4.56
N ILE A 45 -3.43 -4.87 3.68
CA ILE A 45 -2.69 -5.35 2.49
C ILE A 45 -1.35 -4.66 2.41
N ALA A 46 -0.28 -5.43 2.22
CA ALA A 46 1.06 -4.91 1.94
C ALA A 46 1.47 -5.30 0.53
N LEU A 47 2.10 -4.36 -0.19
CA LEU A 47 2.51 -4.56 -1.57
C LEU A 47 3.88 -3.91 -1.79
N ASN A 48 4.74 -4.58 -2.54
CA ASN A 48 6.08 -4.08 -2.81
C ASN A 48 6.07 -2.91 -3.81
N LYS A 49 7.05 -2.02 -3.68
CA LYS A 49 7.18 -0.81 -4.48
C LYS A 49 7.18 -1.07 -5.99
N LYS A 50 7.82 -2.14 -6.44
CA LYS A 50 7.92 -2.46 -7.87
C LYS A 50 6.55 -2.69 -8.52
N ALA A 51 5.56 -3.07 -7.74
CA ALA A 51 4.21 -3.32 -8.24
C ALA A 51 3.39 -2.04 -8.44
N ILE A 52 3.97 -0.86 -8.20
CA ILE A 52 3.29 0.43 -8.28
C ILE A 52 3.89 1.23 -9.44
N ALA A 53 3.04 1.79 -10.30
CA ALA A 53 3.48 2.66 -11.40
C ALA A 53 4.26 3.87 -10.86
N GLU A 54 5.35 4.25 -11.54
CA GLU A 54 6.17 5.40 -11.13
C GLU A 54 5.37 6.69 -11.07
N GLU A 55 4.35 6.83 -11.92
CA GLU A 55 3.47 8.00 -11.94
C GLU A 55 2.78 8.26 -10.61
N PHE A 56 2.61 7.20 -9.78
CA PHE A 56 2.08 7.34 -8.42
C PHE A 56 2.92 8.35 -7.62
N PHE A 57 4.25 8.31 -7.81
CA PHE A 57 5.18 9.13 -7.03
C PHE A 57 5.40 10.51 -7.64
N ILE A 58 4.73 10.82 -8.75
CA ILE A 58 4.70 12.16 -9.33
C ILE A 58 3.37 12.79 -8.92
N LEU A 59 3.38 13.53 -7.81
CA LEU A 59 2.14 13.97 -7.16
C LEU A 59 1.26 14.82 -8.07
N SER A 60 1.86 15.56 -9.02
CA SER A 60 1.10 16.40 -9.96
C SER A 60 0.19 15.61 -10.89
N THR A 61 0.42 14.30 -11.05
CA THR A 61 -0.47 13.46 -11.88
C THR A 61 -1.82 13.21 -11.23
N GLY A 62 -1.91 13.33 -9.90
CA GLY A 62 -3.12 12.99 -9.16
C GLY A 62 -3.34 11.51 -8.96
N LEU A 63 -2.47 10.66 -9.49
CA LEU A 63 -2.65 9.20 -9.45
C LEU A 63 -2.65 8.65 -8.03
N ALA A 64 -1.73 9.14 -7.18
CA ALA A 64 -1.68 8.70 -5.79
C ALA A 64 -3.00 8.95 -5.08
N GLY A 65 -3.56 10.15 -5.22
CA GLY A 65 -4.84 10.50 -4.61
C GLY A 65 -5.96 9.60 -5.08
N GLU A 66 -6.03 9.32 -6.37
CA GLU A 66 -7.08 8.46 -6.94
C GLU A 66 -6.98 7.03 -6.40
N ILE A 67 -5.77 6.47 -6.35
CA ILE A 67 -5.56 5.11 -5.87
C ILE A 67 -5.87 5.02 -4.37
N LEU A 68 -5.33 5.95 -3.57
CA LEU A 68 -5.52 5.91 -2.12
C LEU A 68 -6.98 6.12 -1.74
N GLN A 69 -7.72 6.92 -2.53
CA GLN A 69 -9.14 7.10 -2.28
C GLN A 69 -9.92 5.79 -2.41
N LYS A 70 -9.53 4.92 -3.33
CA LYS A 70 -10.16 3.60 -3.45
C LYS A 70 -9.93 2.76 -2.20
N PHE A 71 -8.71 2.78 -1.65
CA PHE A 71 -8.43 2.04 -0.43
C PHE A 71 -9.31 2.54 0.73
N ILE A 72 -9.38 3.86 0.89
CA ILE A 72 -10.17 4.48 1.97
C ILE A 72 -11.66 4.15 1.80
N ASN A 73 -12.18 4.28 0.59
CA ASN A 73 -13.60 4.03 0.31
C ASN A 73 -14.03 2.61 0.65
N TYR A 74 -13.12 1.65 0.52
CA TYR A 74 -13.43 0.24 0.78
C TYR A 74 -12.86 -0.26 2.11
N GLY A 75 -12.41 0.65 2.97
CA GLY A 75 -11.98 0.29 4.32
C GLY A 75 -10.68 -0.51 4.37
N ILE A 76 -9.82 -0.35 3.36
CA ILE A 76 -8.56 -1.09 3.28
C ILE A 76 -7.44 -0.28 3.95
N LYS A 77 -6.69 -0.94 4.83
CA LYS A 77 -5.42 -0.41 5.34
C LYS A 77 -4.33 -0.94 4.43
N PHE A 78 -3.46 -0.06 3.95
CA PHE A 78 -2.50 -0.43 2.91
C PHE A 78 -1.09 0.02 3.28
N ALA A 79 -0.11 -0.85 3.05
CA ALA A 79 1.30 -0.52 3.26
C ALA A 79 2.10 -0.84 2.01
N PHE A 80 2.89 0.13 1.57
CA PHE A 80 3.86 -0.05 0.50
C PHE A 80 5.23 -0.29 1.12
N TYR A 81 5.96 -1.29 0.66
CA TYR A 81 7.30 -1.55 1.20
C TYR A 81 8.34 -1.57 0.08
N GLY A 82 9.48 -0.98 0.37
CA GLY A 82 10.59 -0.87 -0.57
C GLY A 82 11.47 0.32 -0.24
N ASP A 83 12.38 0.65 -1.14
CA ASP A 83 13.30 1.76 -0.96
C ASP A 83 12.70 3.04 -1.54
N PHE A 84 12.27 3.94 -0.66
CA PHE A 84 11.73 5.24 -1.05
C PHE A 84 12.75 6.37 -0.83
N SER A 85 14.00 6.06 -0.48
CA SER A 85 15.01 7.05 -0.15
C SER A 85 15.43 7.92 -1.33
N ARG A 86 15.25 7.43 -2.56
CA ARG A 86 15.60 8.19 -3.76
C ARG A 86 14.63 9.34 -4.08
N TYR A 87 13.46 9.34 -3.45
CA TYR A 87 12.46 10.38 -3.65
C TYR A 87 12.79 11.58 -2.77
N THR A 88 13.40 12.61 -3.35
CA THR A 88 13.97 13.73 -2.59
C THR A 88 13.16 15.03 -2.68
N SER A 89 12.11 15.09 -3.53
CA SER A 89 11.29 16.28 -3.60
C SER A 89 10.55 16.50 -2.28
N LYS A 90 10.45 17.77 -1.87
CA LYS A 90 9.77 18.08 -0.61
C LYS A 90 8.30 17.68 -0.60
N PRO A 91 7.51 17.95 -1.66
CA PRO A 91 6.10 17.55 -1.64
C PRO A 91 5.91 16.05 -1.45
N LEU A 92 6.73 15.23 -2.10
CA LEU A 92 6.61 13.78 -1.98
C LEU A 92 7.07 13.30 -0.61
N LYS A 93 8.15 13.87 -0.07
CA LYS A 93 8.62 13.53 1.28
C LYS A 93 7.55 13.90 2.33
N ASP A 94 6.92 15.05 2.18
CA ASP A 94 5.85 15.47 3.08
C ASP A 94 4.64 14.55 2.97
N PHE A 95 4.29 14.14 1.76
CA PHE A 95 3.17 13.22 1.52
C PHE A 95 3.41 11.87 2.20
N ILE A 96 4.62 11.31 2.06
CA ILE A 96 4.98 10.04 2.70
C ILE A 96 4.98 10.19 4.22
N TYR A 97 5.52 11.28 4.72
CA TYR A 97 5.56 11.55 6.17
C TYR A 97 4.15 11.63 6.75
N GLU A 98 3.27 12.38 6.11
CA GLU A 98 1.90 12.55 6.57
C GLU A 98 1.13 11.23 6.51
N SER A 99 1.32 10.44 5.45
CA SER A 99 0.69 9.13 5.34
C SER A 99 1.10 8.23 6.49
N ASN A 100 2.39 8.22 6.83
CA ASN A 100 2.92 7.40 7.91
C ASN A 100 2.43 7.81 9.30
N HIS A 101 1.95 9.03 9.45
CA HIS A 101 1.38 9.52 10.70
C HIS A 101 -0.13 9.33 10.77
N GLY A 102 -0.75 8.84 9.70
CA GLY A 102 -2.17 8.51 9.64
C GLY A 102 -2.44 7.06 10.04
N LYS A 103 -3.62 6.58 9.65
CA LYS A 103 -4.09 5.25 10.03
C LYS A 103 -4.40 4.36 8.82
N ASP A 104 -4.30 4.88 7.61
CA ASP A 104 -4.81 4.19 6.43
C ASP A 104 -3.75 3.71 5.48
N VAL A 105 -2.66 4.48 5.30
CA VAL A 105 -1.63 4.19 4.31
C VAL A 105 -0.25 4.40 4.90
N PHE A 106 0.65 3.45 4.67
CA PHE A 106 2.00 3.47 5.21
C PHE A 106 3.02 3.19 4.12
N PHE A 107 4.20 3.81 4.25
CA PHE A 107 5.36 3.55 3.40
C PHE A 107 6.50 3.09 4.29
N THR A 108 6.94 1.86 4.12
CA THR A 108 7.97 1.26 4.97
C THR A 108 9.14 0.79 4.12
N SER A 109 10.31 0.67 4.75
CA SER A 109 11.53 0.27 4.04
C SER A 109 11.58 -1.22 3.75
N ASP A 110 10.84 -2.03 4.48
CA ASP A 110 10.85 -3.47 4.31
C ASP A 110 9.49 -4.10 4.63
N ARG A 111 9.40 -5.38 4.30
CA ARG A 111 8.20 -6.18 4.49
C ARG A 111 7.79 -6.30 5.95
N GLU A 112 8.76 -6.51 6.84
CA GLU A 112 8.49 -6.64 8.27
C GLU A 112 7.89 -5.36 8.85
N GLY A 113 8.41 -4.22 8.43
CA GLY A 113 7.87 -2.92 8.83
C GLY A 113 6.45 -2.73 8.36
N ALA A 114 6.12 -3.18 7.14
CA ALA A 114 4.77 -3.10 6.62
C ALA A 114 3.80 -3.94 7.46
N VAL A 115 4.16 -5.18 7.76
CA VAL A 115 3.33 -6.05 8.57
C VAL A 115 3.11 -5.46 9.97
N LYS A 116 4.18 -4.94 10.56
CA LYS A 116 4.10 -4.33 11.89
C LYS A 116 3.11 -3.17 11.91
N ARG A 117 3.24 -2.23 10.96
CA ARG A 117 2.36 -1.07 10.89
C ARG A 117 0.90 -1.48 10.68
N LEU A 118 0.66 -2.41 9.76
CA LEU A 118 -0.69 -2.85 9.45
C LEU A 118 -1.37 -3.56 10.63
N THR A 119 -0.62 -4.34 11.39
CA THR A 119 -1.20 -5.14 12.47
C THR A 119 -1.29 -4.39 13.80
N GLU A 120 -0.60 -3.25 13.95
CA GLU A 120 -0.70 -2.40 15.14
C GLU A 120 -1.89 -1.45 15.07
N ILE A 121 -2.42 -1.17 13.89
CA ILE A 121 -3.54 -0.26 13.69
C ILE A 121 -4.86 -0.99 13.92
N ARG A 122 -5.80 -0.36 14.62
CA ARG A 122 -7.14 -0.89 14.90
C ARG A 122 -8.24 -0.15 14.12
#